data_6f6eddcb1862f5ce6fef53757535a80e
#
_entry.id   6f6eddcb1862f5ce6fef53757535a80e
#
_cell.length_a   1.000
_cell.length_b   1.000
_cell.length_c   1.000
_cell.angle_alpha   90.00
_cell.angle_beta   90.00
_cell.angle_gamma   90.00
#
_symmetry.space_group_name_H-M   'P 1'
#
loop_
_entity.id
_entity.type
_entity.pdbx_description
1 polymer ?
#
loop_
_entity_poly.entity_id
_entity_poly.type
_entity_poly.pdbx_seq_one_letter_code
_entity_poly.pdbx_strand_id
1 'polypeptide(L)'
;IIKYLPRKKEGQKYDFIEQVSLDELLERSDVISIHCPLTEETFHMINKEAIEKMKDGVIVINTARGDIIDEEALYDALMKRKIYAAGLDVVSGEPRSSKSKIFYCNNALITRHIAWLPKEARFRAIDIAVDNLVNWMQGHPTSVIR
;
A
#
# COMPACT_ATOMS: atom_id res chain seq x y z
N ILE A 1 -4.44 -13.78 9.62
CA ILE A 1 -3.83 -12.71 8.82
C ILE A 1 -2.52 -13.22 8.27
N ILE A 2 -2.32 -13.09 6.96
CA ILE A 2 -1.05 -13.39 6.29
C ILE A 2 -0.37 -12.09 5.88
N LYS A 3 0.96 -12.06 5.91
CA LYS A 3 1.74 -10.92 5.46
C LYS A 3 2.88 -11.34 4.54
N TYR A 4 3.20 -10.47 3.59
CA TYR A 4 4.42 -10.53 2.81
C TYR A 4 5.29 -9.30 3.12
N LEU A 5 6.59 -9.49 3.23
CA LEU A 5 7.58 -8.42 3.38
C LEU A 5 8.57 -8.52 2.22
N PRO A 6 8.70 -7.50 1.36
CA PRO A 6 9.66 -7.48 0.24
C PRO A 6 11.11 -7.63 0.70
N ARG A 7 11.42 -7.14 1.90
CA ARG A 7 12.74 -7.34 2.53
C ARG A 7 12.57 -8.21 3.77
N LYS A 8 13.39 -9.25 3.91
CA LYS A 8 13.47 -10.05 5.14
C LYS A 8 13.95 -9.16 6.28
N LYS A 9 13.03 -8.52 6.99
CA LYS A 9 13.30 -7.99 8.32
C LYS A 9 12.79 -9.02 9.32
N GLU A 10 13.62 -9.42 10.27
CA GLU A 10 13.14 -10.06 11.49
C GLU A 10 12.24 -9.04 12.19
N GLY A 11 10.95 -9.15 11.89
CA GLY A 11 9.94 -8.27 12.45
C GLY A 11 9.35 -8.89 13.71
N GLN A 12 8.65 -8.07 14.46
CA GLN A 12 7.89 -8.51 15.62
C GLN A 12 6.98 -9.68 15.23
N LYS A 13 7.15 -10.82 15.88
CA LYS A 13 6.30 -12.00 15.67
C LYS A 13 4.98 -11.78 16.41
N TYR A 14 3.89 -11.95 15.71
CA TYR A 14 2.55 -11.99 16.27
C TYR A 14 1.98 -13.38 16.02
N ASP A 15 1.42 -14.01 17.03
CA ASP A 15 0.90 -15.39 16.94
C ASP A 15 -0.24 -15.55 15.92
N PHE A 16 -0.89 -14.45 15.56
CA PHE A 16 -2.00 -14.42 14.61
C PHE A 16 -1.60 -13.97 13.20
N ILE A 17 -0.29 -13.74 12.93
CA ILE A 17 0.22 -13.31 11.63
C ILE A 17 1.20 -14.34 11.11
N GLU A 18 0.84 -14.96 10.00
CA GLU A 18 1.70 -15.86 9.22
C GLU A 18 2.46 -15.07 8.15
N GLN A 19 3.77 -15.21 8.09
CA GLN A 19 4.57 -14.64 7.01
C GLN A 19 4.68 -15.65 5.88
N VAL A 20 4.28 -15.24 4.68
CA VAL A 20 4.21 -16.09 3.49
C VAL A 20 4.97 -15.47 2.31
N SER A 21 5.12 -16.18 1.21
CA SER A 21 5.58 -15.64 -0.06
C SER A 21 4.54 -14.69 -0.66
N LEU A 22 4.95 -13.88 -1.66
CA LEU A 22 4.02 -13.01 -2.37
C LEU A 22 2.92 -13.85 -3.07
N ASP A 23 3.31 -14.91 -3.74
CA ASP A 23 2.38 -15.78 -4.46
C ASP A 23 1.33 -16.37 -3.53
N GLU A 24 1.74 -16.92 -2.39
CA GLU A 24 0.81 -17.42 -1.38
C GLU A 24 -0.12 -16.34 -0.82
N LEU A 25 0.38 -15.12 -0.63
CA LEU A 25 -0.45 -14.00 -0.20
C LEU A 25 -1.52 -13.69 -1.24
N LEU A 26 -1.13 -13.62 -2.52
CA LEU A 26 -2.06 -13.34 -3.62
C LEU A 26 -3.13 -14.43 -3.74
N GLU A 27 -2.75 -15.70 -3.69
CA GLU A 27 -3.65 -16.85 -3.86
C GLU A 27 -4.62 -17.04 -2.69
N ARG A 28 -4.20 -16.69 -1.46
CA ARG A 28 -4.97 -16.99 -0.24
C ARG A 28 -5.82 -15.82 0.25
N SER A 29 -5.54 -14.59 -0.19
CA SER A 29 -6.20 -13.40 0.37
C SER A 29 -7.55 -13.10 -0.26
N ASP A 30 -8.52 -12.72 0.57
CA ASP A 30 -9.80 -12.15 0.17
C ASP A 30 -9.74 -10.61 0.13
N VAL A 31 -8.85 -10.03 0.94
CA VAL A 31 -8.54 -8.59 0.97
C VAL A 31 -7.03 -8.41 1.01
N ILE A 32 -6.50 -7.61 0.12
CA ILE A 32 -5.06 -7.27 0.07
C ILE A 32 -4.90 -5.78 0.36
N SER A 33 -4.11 -5.44 1.38
CA SER A 33 -3.79 -4.07 1.75
C SER A 33 -2.30 -3.81 1.63
N ILE A 34 -1.92 -2.76 0.88
CA ILE A 34 -0.54 -2.44 0.53
C ILE A 34 0.00 -1.36 1.47
N HIS A 35 1.13 -1.65 2.14
CA HIS A 35 1.79 -0.78 3.11
C HIS A 35 3.32 -0.71 2.92
N CYS A 36 3.87 -1.23 1.83
CA CYS A 36 5.31 -1.17 1.54
C CYS A 36 5.69 0.15 0.86
N PRO A 37 6.95 0.60 0.97
CA PRO A 37 7.44 1.74 0.21
C PRO A 37 7.55 1.39 -1.28
N LEU A 38 7.53 2.41 -2.14
CA LEU A 38 7.87 2.27 -3.54
C LEU A 38 9.39 2.19 -3.70
N THR A 39 9.87 1.11 -4.28
CA THR A 39 11.27 0.83 -4.60
C THR A 39 11.32 0.16 -5.98
N GLU A 40 12.51 -0.07 -6.53
CA GLU A 40 12.65 -0.85 -7.76
C GLU A 40 12.02 -2.25 -7.64
N GLU A 41 12.10 -2.88 -6.47
CA GLU A 41 11.53 -4.21 -6.20
C GLU A 41 10.00 -4.22 -6.09
N THR A 42 9.41 -3.10 -5.67
CA THR A 42 7.96 -2.97 -5.45
C THR A 42 7.26 -2.20 -6.56
N PHE A 43 8.00 -1.60 -7.49
CA PHE A 43 7.44 -0.96 -8.68
C PHE A 43 6.68 -2.00 -9.52
N HIS A 44 5.40 -1.74 -9.76
CA HIS A 44 4.48 -2.65 -10.44
C HIS A 44 4.52 -4.08 -9.89
N MET A 45 4.76 -4.23 -8.57
CA MET A 45 4.71 -5.53 -7.91
C MET A 45 3.33 -6.18 -8.07
N ILE A 46 2.28 -5.38 -8.11
CA ILE A 46 0.92 -5.82 -8.44
C ILE A 46 0.66 -5.52 -9.92
N ASN A 47 1.22 -6.35 -10.76
CA ASN A 47 1.05 -6.33 -12.21
C ASN A 47 -0.06 -7.31 -12.65
N LYS A 48 -0.22 -7.51 -13.95
CA LYS A 48 -1.21 -8.40 -14.52
C LYS A 48 -1.05 -9.85 -14.03
N GLU A 49 0.18 -10.36 -14.03
CA GLU A 49 0.51 -11.72 -13.58
C GLU A 49 0.20 -11.93 -12.10
N ALA A 50 0.49 -10.92 -11.26
CA ALA A 50 0.13 -10.94 -9.86
C ALA A 50 -1.40 -10.95 -9.65
N ILE A 51 -2.12 -10.14 -10.42
CA ILE A 51 -3.59 -10.08 -10.36
C ILE A 51 -4.23 -11.40 -10.81
N GLU A 52 -3.67 -12.06 -11.82
CA GLU A 52 -4.15 -13.37 -12.29
C GLU A 52 -4.07 -14.45 -11.19
N LYS A 53 -3.06 -14.39 -10.31
CA LYS A 53 -2.91 -15.30 -9.16
C LYS A 53 -3.90 -15.03 -8.01
N MET A 54 -4.49 -13.84 -7.94
CA MET A 54 -5.43 -13.49 -6.89
C MET A 54 -6.72 -14.31 -7.00
N LYS A 55 -7.44 -14.41 -5.90
CA LYS A 55 -8.80 -14.94 -5.90
C LYS A 55 -9.72 -14.06 -6.75
N ASP A 56 -10.71 -14.69 -7.41
CA ASP A 56 -11.79 -13.95 -8.03
C ASP A 56 -12.62 -13.23 -6.98
N GLY A 57 -12.88 -11.95 -7.21
CA GLY A 57 -13.63 -11.13 -6.26
C GLY A 57 -12.82 -10.57 -5.10
N VAL A 58 -11.49 -10.61 -5.16
CA VAL A 58 -10.61 -9.98 -4.15
C VAL A 58 -10.86 -8.48 -4.04
N ILE A 59 -10.64 -7.92 -2.84
CA ILE A 59 -10.63 -6.47 -2.60
C ILE A 59 -9.18 -6.01 -2.46
N VAL A 60 -8.81 -4.93 -3.15
CA VAL A 60 -7.46 -4.35 -3.09
C VAL A 60 -7.52 -2.96 -2.47
N ILE A 61 -6.64 -2.71 -1.47
CA ILE A 61 -6.52 -1.43 -0.79
C ILE A 61 -5.09 -0.92 -0.96
N ASN A 62 -4.93 0.30 -1.48
CA ASN A 62 -3.62 0.94 -1.60
C ASN A 62 -3.63 2.33 -0.96
N THR A 63 -2.94 2.44 0.19
CA THR A 63 -2.67 3.70 0.89
C THR A 63 -1.16 3.98 0.94
N ALA A 64 -0.36 3.30 0.12
CA ALA A 64 1.09 3.41 0.10
C ALA A 64 1.59 4.32 -1.03
N ARG A 65 1.75 3.79 -2.24
CA ARG A 65 2.14 4.54 -3.44
C ARG A 65 1.44 3.96 -4.68
N GLY A 66 1.02 4.82 -5.61
CA GLY A 66 0.28 4.42 -6.81
C GLY A 66 1.03 3.41 -7.67
N ASP A 67 2.29 3.70 -7.98
CA ASP A 67 3.12 2.90 -8.88
C ASP A 67 3.55 1.52 -8.31
N ILE A 68 3.07 1.12 -7.14
CA ILE A 68 3.19 -0.28 -6.68
C ILE A 68 2.23 -1.18 -7.48
N ILE A 69 1.15 -0.62 -7.98
CA ILE A 69 0.18 -1.31 -8.82
C ILE A 69 0.36 -0.83 -10.27
N ASP A 70 0.39 -1.76 -11.21
CA ASP A 70 0.17 -1.43 -12.62
C ASP A 70 -1.29 -1.01 -12.80
N GLU A 71 -1.50 0.28 -13.04
CA GLU A 71 -2.82 0.89 -13.08
C GLU A 71 -3.69 0.39 -14.26
N GLU A 72 -3.08 0.10 -15.41
CA GLU A 72 -3.81 -0.46 -16.54
C GLU A 72 -4.28 -1.90 -16.24
N ALA A 73 -3.42 -2.70 -15.63
CA ALA A 73 -3.78 -4.04 -15.19
C ALA A 73 -4.89 -4.03 -14.12
N LEU A 74 -4.82 -3.08 -13.17
CA LEU A 74 -5.87 -2.87 -12.17
C LEU A 74 -7.19 -2.46 -12.81
N TYR A 75 -7.16 -1.50 -13.76
CA TYR A 75 -8.34 -1.08 -14.50
C TYR A 75 -9.04 -2.26 -15.19
N ASP A 76 -8.27 -3.03 -15.93
CA ASP A 76 -8.77 -4.21 -16.63
C ASP A 76 -9.41 -5.23 -15.69
N ALA A 77 -8.76 -5.46 -14.53
CA ALA A 77 -9.24 -6.40 -13.51
C ALA A 77 -10.54 -5.92 -12.83
N LEU A 78 -10.67 -4.63 -12.58
CA LEU A 78 -11.89 -4.03 -12.05
C LEU A 78 -13.04 -4.13 -13.04
N MET A 79 -12.79 -3.85 -14.33
CA MET A 79 -13.79 -3.96 -15.38
C MET A 79 -14.28 -5.39 -15.59
N LYS A 80 -13.38 -6.38 -15.48
CA LYS A 80 -13.69 -7.80 -15.60
C LYS A 80 -14.23 -8.44 -14.31
N ARG A 81 -14.32 -7.67 -13.23
CA ARG A 81 -14.72 -8.16 -11.89
C ARG A 81 -13.78 -9.24 -11.31
N LYS A 82 -12.58 -9.41 -11.82
CA LYS A 82 -11.52 -10.20 -11.20
C LYS A 82 -11.16 -9.61 -9.82
N ILE A 83 -11.04 -8.28 -9.76
CA ILE A 83 -11.04 -7.51 -8.51
C ILE A 83 -12.45 -6.97 -8.31
N TYR A 84 -13.07 -7.32 -7.19
CA TYR A 84 -14.44 -6.90 -6.86
C TYR A 84 -14.52 -5.39 -6.64
N ALA A 85 -13.59 -4.85 -5.84
CA ALA A 85 -13.50 -3.44 -5.55
C ALA A 85 -12.06 -3.02 -5.20
N ALA A 86 -11.74 -1.75 -5.41
CA ALA A 86 -10.47 -1.17 -4.94
C ALA A 86 -10.72 0.09 -4.10
N GLY A 87 -9.95 0.23 -2.99
CA GLY A 87 -9.83 1.44 -2.18
C GLY A 87 -8.46 2.06 -2.39
N LEU A 88 -8.39 3.21 -3.07
CA LEU A 88 -7.14 3.83 -3.50
C LEU A 88 -7.01 5.23 -2.91
N ASP A 89 -6.08 5.43 -1.99
CA ASP A 89 -5.71 6.77 -1.52
C ASP A 89 -4.63 7.41 -2.39
N VAL A 90 -4.00 6.60 -3.24
CA VAL A 90 -2.91 6.95 -4.13
C VAL A 90 -3.13 6.35 -5.52
N VAL A 91 -2.73 7.08 -6.56
CA VAL A 91 -2.80 6.65 -7.96
C VAL A 91 -1.44 6.91 -8.63
N SER A 92 -1.23 6.29 -9.80
CA SER A 92 0.01 6.50 -10.56
C SER A 92 0.13 7.95 -11.03
N GLY A 93 1.34 8.51 -11.02
CA GLY A 93 1.65 9.83 -11.54
C GLY A 93 1.15 11.01 -10.68
N GLU A 94 0.96 10.82 -9.36
CA GLU A 94 0.65 11.93 -8.45
C GLU A 94 1.73 13.03 -8.48
N PRO A 95 1.35 14.33 -8.30
CA PRO A 95 0.05 14.86 -7.87
C PRO A 95 -0.98 15.05 -9.00
N ARG A 96 -0.80 14.51 -10.15
CA ARG A 96 -1.72 14.66 -11.27
C ARG A 96 -1.84 13.47 -12.18
N SER A 97 -2.94 12.78 -12.06
CA SER A 97 -3.39 11.85 -13.08
C SER A 97 -4.87 12.07 -13.43
N SER A 98 -5.22 13.26 -13.94
CA SER A 98 -6.58 13.52 -14.43
C SER A 98 -6.96 12.66 -15.66
N LYS A 99 -6.03 11.88 -16.19
CA LYS A 99 -6.20 11.02 -17.36
C LYS A 99 -6.33 9.54 -17.02
N SER A 100 -6.19 9.16 -15.78
CA SER A 100 -6.29 7.78 -15.35
C SER A 100 -7.69 7.22 -15.60
N LYS A 101 -7.77 6.08 -16.26
CA LYS A 101 -9.02 5.36 -16.50
C LYS A 101 -9.67 4.86 -15.22
N ILE A 102 -8.89 4.70 -14.14
CA ILE A 102 -9.36 4.20 -12.85
C ILE A 102 -10.46 5.09 -12.26
N PHE A 103 -10.46 6.41 -12.56
CA PHE A 103 -11.50 7.34 -12.11
C PHE A 103 -12.89 7.06 -12.69
N TYR A 104 -12.98 6.24 -13.73
CA TYR A 104 -14.23 5.85 -14.37
C TYR A 104 -14.75 4.49 -13.87
N CYS A 105 -14.01 3.82 -12.96
CA CYS A 105 -14.43 2.54 -12.39
C CYS A 105 -15.44 2.77 -11.26
N ASN A 106 -16.67 2.26 -11.43
CA ASN A 106 -17.73 2.38 -10.41
C ASN A 106 -17.45 1.56 -9.13
N ASN A 107 -16.48 0.66 -9.17
CA ASN A 107 -16.04 -0.18 -8.07
C ASN A 107 -14.65 0.21 -7.54
N ALA A 108 -14.19 1.42 -7.83
CA ALA A 108 -13.02 2.04 -7.23
C ALA A 108 -13.43 3.22 -6.35
N LEU A 109 -13.11 3.18 -5.06
CA LEU A 109 -13.20 4.31 -4.15
C LEU A 109 -11.84 5.00 -4.13
N ILE A 110 -11.79 6.25 -4.56
CA ILE A 110 -10.53 7.00 -4.67
C ILE A 110 -10.58 8.22 -3.75
N THR A 111 -9.55 8.38 -2.93
CA THR A 111 -9.33 9.56 -2.10
C THR A 111 -8.05 10.28 -2.53
N ARG A 112 -7.85 11.53 -2.08
CA ARG A 112 -6.79 12.39 -2.58
C ARG A 112 -5.55 12.38 -1.69
N HIS A 113 -4.95 11.21 -1.46
CA HIS A 113 -3.76 11.02 -0.63
C HIS A 113 -3.94 11.61 0.78
N ILE A 114 -5.03 11.23 1.42
CA ILE A 114 -5.50 11.77 2.70
C ILE A 114 -5.56 10.73 3.81
N ALA A 115 -5.05 9.53 3.60
CA ALA A 115 -5.03 8.48 4.63
C ALA A 115 -4.24 8.87 5.89
N TRP A 116 -3.37 9.89 5.82
CA TRP A 116 -2.64 10.47 6.95
C TRP A 116 -3.46 11.49 7.77
N LEU A 117 -4.64 11.91 7.30
CA LEU A 117 -5.44 13.01 7.85
C LEU A 117 -6.12 12.73 9.22
N PRO A 118 -6.35 11.48 9.69
CA PRO A 118 -6.96 11.27 11.00
C PRO A 118 -6.25 12.07 12.09
N LYS A 119 -7.04 12.63 13.00
CA LYS A 119 -6.54 13.51 14.07
C LYS A 119 -5.42 12.84 14.85
N GLU A 120 -5.60 11.58 15.19
CA GLU A 120 -4.66 10.76 15.95
C GLU A 120 -3.34 10.55 15.21
N ALA A 121 -3.40 10.34 13.90
CA ALA A 121 -2.21 10.19 13.06
C ALA A 121 -1.40 11.49 12.99
N ARG A 122 -2.09 12.64 12.85
CA ARG A 122 -1.44 13.96 12.80
C ARG A 122 -0.77 14.31 14.13
N PHE A 123 -1.45 14.11 15.25
CA PHE A 123 -0.85 14.35 16.57
C PHE A 123 0.38 13.47 16.78
N ARG A 124 0.27 12.17 16.48
CA ARG A 124 1.43 11.26 16.59
C ARG A 124 2.60 11.70 15.72
N ALA A 125 2.35 12.17 14.51
CA ALA A 125 3.41 12.68 13.64
C ALA A 125 4.10 13.92 14.22
N ILE A 126 3.34 14.84 14.84
CA ILE A 126 3.87 16.03 15.52
C ILE A 126 4.70 15.62 16.74
N ASP A 127 4.18 14.73 17.58
CA ASP A 127 4.89 14.24 18.77
C ASP A 127 6.23 13.61 18.39
N ILE A 128 6.24 12.72 17.38
CA ILE A 128 7.47 12.11 16.86
C ILE A 128 8.45 13.16 16.33
N ALA A 129 7.96 14.19 15.62
CA ALA A 129 8.83 15.24 15.10
C ALA A 129 9.47 16.07 16.24
N VAL A 130 8.69 16.39 17.29
CA VAL A 130 9.19 17.08 18.49
C VAL A 130 10.23 16.22 19.21
N ASP A 131 9.95 14.94 19.43
CA ASP A 131 10.87 14.01 20.09
C ASP A 131 12.19 13.89 19.29
N ASN A 132 12.11 13.78 17.96
CA ASN A 132 13.29 13.73 17.11
C ASN A 132 14.14 15.01 17.23
N LEU A 133 13.51 16.18 17.28
CA LEU A 133 14.21 17.46 17.48
C LEU A 133 14.88 17.54 18.84
N VAL A 134 14.16 17.18 19.92
CA VAL A 134 14.70 17.17 21.29
C VAL A 134 15.89 16.22 21.40
N ASN A 135 15.77 15.01 20.88
CA ASN A 135 16.85 14.02 20.89
C ASN A 135 18.08 14.50 20.08
N TRP A 136 17.85 15.16 18.93
CA TRP A 136 18.93 15.76 18.15
C TRP A 136 19.66 16.85 18.95
N MET A 137 18.93 17.74 19.60
CA MET A 137 19.51 18.82 20.44
C MET A 137 20.32 18.27 21.61
N GLN A 138 19.96 17.10 22.14
CA GLN A 138 20.66 16.42 23.24
C GLN A 138 21.85 15.57 22.76
N GLY A 139 22.15 15.53 21.45
CA GLY A 139 23.24 14.75 20.89
C GLY A 139 22.92 13.25 20.69
N HIS A 140 21.66 12.87 20.83
CA HIS A 140 21.19 11.48 20.66
C HIS A 140 20.16 11.38 19.50
N PRO A 141 20.53 11.67 18.26
CA PRO A 141 19.58 11.72 17.14
C PRO A 141 18.91 10.37 16.90
N THR A 142 17.59 10.39 16.81
CA THR A 142 16.75 9.23 16.46
C THR A 142 16.15 9.42 15.06
N SER A 143 15.70 8.33 14.44
CA SER A 143 15.06 8.37 13.11
C SER A 143 15.90 9.03 12.01
N VAL A 144 17.23 8.83 12.06
CA VAL A 144 18.16 9.41 11.08
C VAL A 144 18.00 8.71 9.73
N ILE A 145 17.75 9.49 8.67
CA ILE A 145 17.74 9.01 7.29
C ILE A 145 19.20 8.96 6.80
N ARG A 146 19.61 7.81 6.30
CA ARG A 146 20.95 7.59 5.71
C ARG A 146 20.83 7.31 4.22
#